data_a758570eafc199b182feaeb9bcdc4d63
#
_entry.id   a758570eafc199b182feaeb9bcdc4d63
#
_cell.length_a   1.000
_cell.length_b   1.000
_cell.length_c   1.000
_cell.angle_alpha   90.00
_cell.angle_beta   90.00
_cell.angle_gamma   90.00
#
_symmetry.space_group_name_H-M   'P 1'
#
loop_
_entity.id
_entity.type
_entity.pdbx_description
1 polymer ?
#
loop_
_entity_poly.entity_id
_entity_poly.type
_entity_poly.pdbx_seq_one_letter_code
_entity_poly.pdbx_strand_id
1 'polypeptide(L)'
;MVVLVTGSSGQLGQALQFIAPNYPEVKFIFCDSKELDITQKDNCFEVFKKYNPNYCINAAAYTAVDKAESEPEKTHLINVIGAKNLAEVCKEFNTTLLHISTDFVFDGNYENLSPRAQSRGYNEEDIPNPTGVYGQTKLDGEKAIQQTWEKHFIIRTSWVYSQFGNNFMKTMLRLASERDTISVVNDQIGTPTNAVDLAKVLVKIILTDNQQLTTDNCGIYNFSNEGQCSWYDFAKEIFKQSNVSINLQPIPTTSFPTPAKRPSYSVLDKSKIKTVFGVEIKKWEESLKPI
;
A
#
# COMPACT_ATOMS: atom_id res chain seq x y z
N MET A 1 15.25 -19.54 -0.72
CA MET A 1 13.83 -19.20 -0.92
C MET A 1 13.71 -18.21 -2.08
N VAL A 2 12.72 -18.40 -2.98
CA VAL A 2 12.50 -17.53 -4.15
C VAL A 2 11.26 -16.66 -3.89
N VAL A 3 11.41 -15.35 -4.05
CA VAL A 3 10.34 -14.35 -3.90
C VAL A 3 10.19 -13.59 -5.22
N LEU A 4 9.04 -13.74 -5.87
CA LEU A 4 8.69 -13.00 -7.09
C LEU A 4 8.02 -11.69 -6.69
N VAL A 5 8.43 -10.57 -7.28
CA VAL A 5 7.86 -9.24 -7.03
C VAL A 5 7.31 -8.67 -8.32
N THR A 6 6.00 -8.43 -8.38
CA THR A 6 5.37 -7.71 -9.50
C THR A 6 5.42 -6.22 -9.28
N GLY A 7 5.28 -5.41 -10.34
CA GLY A 7 5.29 -3.96 -10.21
C GLY A 7 6.63 -3.39 -9.70
N SER A 8 7.74 -4.02 -10.09
CA SER A 8 9.09 -3.71 -9.61
C SER A 8 9.54 -2.27 -9.87
N SER A 9 9.01 -1.61 -10.89
CA SER A 9 9.30 -0.20 -11.22
C SER A 9 8.53 0.82 -10.37
N GLY A 10 7.52 0.37 -9.60
CA GLY A 10 6.75 1.21 -8.67
C GLY A 10 7.52 1.55 -7.38
N GLN A 11 6.96 2.43 -6.53
CA GLN A 11 7.60 2.86 -5.28
C GLN A 11 7.98 1.69 -4.37
N LEU A 12 7.05 0.78 -4.11
CA LEU A 12 7.28 -0.37 -3.25
C LEU A 12 8.22 -1.39 -3.90
N GLY A 13 8.10 -1.61 -5.21
CA GLY A 13 9.02 -2.48 -5.95
C GLY A 13 10.46 -2.00 -5.86
N GLN A 14 10.70 -0.70 -6.03
CA GLN A 14 12.03 -0.09 -5.87
C GLN A 14 12.49 -0.12 -4.41
N ALA A 15 11.60 0.04 -3.44
CA ALA A 15 11.95 -0.10 -2.02
C ALA A 15 12.37 -1.54 -1.67
N LEU A 16 11.70 -2.55 -2.23
CA LEU A 16 12.09 -3.95 -2.10
C LEU A 16 13.46 -4.22 -2.75
N GLN A 17 13.72 -3.68 -3.95
CA GLN A 17 15.04 -3.76 -4.58
C GLN A 17 16.13 -3.15 -3.70
N PHE A 18 15.85 -1.98 -3.10
CA PHE A 18 16.78 -1.27 -2.22
C PHE A 18 17.16 -2.09 -0.97
N ILE A 19 16.21 -2.81 -0.38
CA ILE A 19 16.49 -3.62 0.82
C ILE A 19 16.97 -5.05 0.51
N ALA A 20 16.76 -5.56 -0.69
CA ALA A 20 17.08 -6.94 -1.08
C ALA A 20 18.52 -7.39 -0.73
N PRO A 21 19.56 -6.54 -0.87
CA PRO A 21 20.93 -6.93 -0.47
C PRO A 21 21.09 -7.27 1.02
N ASN A 22 20.17 -6.83 1.88
CA ASN A 22 20.20 -7.13 3.32
C ASN A 22 19.64 -8.53 3.65
N TYR A 23 19.11 -9.26 2.67
CA TYR A 23 18.49 -10.58 2.82
C TYR A 23 19.10 -11.59 1.84
N PRO A 24 20.38 -11.96 2.00
CA PRO A 24 21.09 -12.83 1.04
C PRO A 24 20.50 -14.24 0.95
N GLU A 25 19.73 -14.67 1.95
CA GLU A 25 19.00 -15.95 1.97
C GLU A 25 17.75 -15.96 1.08
N VAL A 26 17.31 -14.79 0.61
CA VAL A 26 16.13 -14.61 -0.26
C VAL A 26 16.58 -14.27 -1.67
N LYS A 27 16.24 -15.13 -2.62
CA LYS A 27 16.40 -14.82 -4.05
C LYS A 27 15.19 -14.05 -4.55
N PHE A 28 15.32 -12.74 -4.65
CA PHE A 28 14.29 -11.88 -5.25
C PHE A 28 14.34 -11.92 -6.78
N ILE A 29 13.16 -12.04 -7.40
CA ILE A 29 12.94 -11.90 -8.85
C ILE A 29 12.01 -10.70 -9.03
N PHE A 30 12.53 -9.64 -9.60
CA PHE A 30 11.80 -8.39 -9.82
C PHE A 30 11.29 -8.32 -11.25
N CYS A 31 9.95 -8.22 -11.42
CA CYS A 31 9.31 -8.12 -12.72
C CYS A 31 8.52 -6.81 -12.83
N ASP A 32 8.77 -6.07 -13.88
CA ASP A 32 7.91 -4.94 -14.28
C ASP A 32 6.71 -5.43 -15.12
N SER A 33 5.88 -4.51 -15.58
CA SER A 33 4.68 -4.86 -16.37
C SER A 33 4.98 -5.39 -17.77
N LYS A 34 6.21 -5.27 -18.27
CA LYS A 34 6.62 -5.83 -19.56
C LYS A 34 7.05 -7.28 -19.43
N GLU A 35 7.63 -7.62 -18.26
CA GLU A 35 8.08 -8.97 -17.94
C GLU A 35 6.94 -9.82 -17.38
N LEU A 36 6.11 -9.23 -16.51
CA LEU A 36 4.95 -9.87 -15.90
C LEU A 36 3.75 -8.90 -15.91
N ASP A 37 2.90 -9.05 -16.92
CA ASP A 37 1.61 -8.38 -16.99
C ASP A 37 0.56 -9.21 -16.23
N ILE A 38 0.18 -8.75 -15.05
CA ILE A 38 -0.79 -9.45 -14.19
C ILE A 38 -2.17 -9.59 -14.83
N THR A 39 -2.50 -8.77 -15.83
CA THR A 39 -3.79 -8.85 -16.56
C THR A 39 -3.84 -10.03 -17.52
N GLN A 40 -2.69 -10.63 -17.87
CA GLN A 40 -2.53 -11.75 -18.77
C GLN A 40 -2.19 -13.03 -18.01
N LYS A 41 -3.18 -13.89 -17.77
CA LYS A 41 -3.00 -15.10 -16.96
C LYS A 41 -1.90 -16.01 -17.49
N ASP A 42 -1.85 -16.20 -18.82
CA ASP A 42 -0.84 -17.04 -19.46
C ASP A 42 0.57 -16.50 -19.25
N ASN A 43 0.76 -15.18 -19.27
CA ASN A 43 2.04 -14.56 -18.97
C ASN A 43 2.42 -14.77 -17.49
N CYS A 44 1.47 -14.63 -16.56
CA CYS A 44 1.71 -14.97 -15.15
C CYS A 44 2.17 -16.43 -15.01
N PHE A 45 1.47 -17.36 -15.66
CA PHE A 45 1.79 -18.79 -15.62
C PHE A 45 3.21 -19.09 -16.12
N GLU A 46 3.60 -18.58 -17.28
CA GLU A 46 4.94 -18.81 -17.85
C GLU A 46 6.06 -18.25 -16.95
N VAL A 47 5.85 -17.09 -16.32
CA VAL A 47 6.82 -16.52 -15.36
C VAL A 47 6.92 -17.38 -14.10
N PHE A 48 5.81 -17.86 -13.56
CA PHE A 48 5.81 -18.74 -12.39
C PHE A 48 6.45 -20.10 -12.72
N LYS A 49 6.17 -20.67 -13.87
CA LYS A 49 6.80 -21.90 -14.35
C LYS A 49 8.33 -21.76 -14.47
N LYS A 50 8.81 -20.61 -14.95
CA LYS A 50 10.23 -20.31 -15.09
C LYS A 50 10.96 -20.21 -13.77
N TYR A 51 10.34 -19.54 -12.77
CA TYR A 51 11.04 -19.21 -11.53
C TYR A 51 10.63 -20.05 -10.33
N ASN A 52 9.51 -20.74 -10.39
CA ASN A 52 8.91 -21.56 -9.33
C ASN A 52 8.98 -20.88 -7.95
N PRO A 53 8.35 -19.69 -7.77
CA PRO A 53 8.50 -18.90 -6.56
C PRO A 53 7.81 -19.54 -5.36
N ASN A 54 8.42 -19.42 -4.17
CA ASN A 54 7.78 -19.78 -2.91
C ASN A 54 6.76 -18.72 -2.47
N TYR A 55 7.08 -17.45 -2.76
CA TYR A 55 6.26 -16.29 -2.43
C TYR A 55 6.14 -15.36 -3.64
N CYS A 56 4.98 -14.70 -3.76
CA CYS A 56 4.74 -13.63 -4.72
C CYS A 56 4.29 -12.38 -3.99
N ILE A 57 5.04 -11.28 -4.10
CA ILE A 57 4.63 -9.96 -3.62
C ILE A 57 3.99 -9.23 -4.80
N ASN A 58 2.67 -9.03 -4.76
CA ASN A 58 1.96 -8.22 -5.74
C ASN A 58 1.97 -6.75 -5.34
N ALA A 59 2.95 -6.00 -5.86
CA ALA A 59 3.03 -4.54 -5.76
C ALA A 59 2.50 -3.83 -7.02
N ALA A 60 2.02 -4.57 -8.01
CA ALA A 60 1.38 -4.01 -9.19
C ALA A 60 -0.08 -3.63 -8.89
N ALA A 61 -0.46 -2.41 -9.23
CA ALA A 61 -1.83 -1.91 -9.10
C ALA A 61 -2.04 -0.67 -9.98
N TYR A 62 -3.28 -0.41 -10.34
CA TYR A 62 -3.71 0.91 -10.83
C TYR A 62 -3.92 1.82 -9.61
N THR A 63 -3.07 2.83 -9.42
CA THR A 63 -3.05 3.68 -8.22
C THR A 63 -3.38 5.16 -8.48
N ALA A 64 -3.71 5.51 -9.72
CA ALA A 64 -4.11 6.88 -10.07
C ALA A 64 -5.57 7.13 -9.64
N VAL A 65 -5.77 7.43 -8.35
CA VAL A 65 -7.08 7.51 -7.67
C VAL A 65 -8.08 8.36 -8.44
N ASP A 66 -7.69 9.59 -8.84
CA ASP A 66 -8.58 10.51 -9.58
C ASP A 66 -8.90 10.04 -11.00
N LYS A 67 -7.93 9.43 -11.69
CA LYS A 67 -8.15 8.87 -13.03
C LYS A 67 -8.98 7.60 -13.01
N ALA A 68 -9.00 6.86 -11.90
CA ALA A 68 -9.81 5.67 -11.76
C ALA A 68 -11.29 5.97 -11.99
N GLU A 69 -11.78 7.17 -11.59
CA GLU A 69 -13.17 7.58 -11.80
C GLU A 69 -13.53 7.70 -13.29
N SER A 70 -12.56 8.03 -14.15
CA SER A 70 -12.74 8.13 -15.61
C SER A 70 -12.25 6.90 -16.39
N GLU A 71 -11.50 5.98 -15.75
CA GLU A 71 -10.95 4.76 -16.35
C GLU A 71 -11.36 3.49 -15.56
N PRO A 72 -12.68 3.29 -15.25
CA PRO A 72 -13.12 2.20 -14.37
C PRO A 72 -12.80 0.81 -14.90
N GLU A 73 -12.92 0.59 -16.20
CA GLU A 73 -12.64 -0.71 -16.84
C GLU A 73 -11.16 -1.10 -16.71
N LYS A 74 -10.26 -0.16 -16.98
CA LYS A 74 -8.82 -0.37 -16.83
C LYS A 74 -8.43 -0.59 -15.36
N THR A 75 -9.06 0.17 -14.46
CA THR A 75 -8.84 0.04 -13.02
C THR A 75 -9.29 -1.34 -12.54
N HIS A 76 -10.46 -1.80 -12.98
CA HIS A 76 -10.98 -3.14 -12.69
C HIS A 76 -10.07 -4.23 -13.28
N LEU A 77 -9.66 -4.10 -14.55
CA LEU A 77 -8.78 -5.08 -15.20
C LEU A 77 -7.49 -5.31 -14.40
N ILE A 78 -6.86 -4.24 -13.91
CA ILE A 78 -5.61 -4.35 -13.18
C ILE A 78 -5.84 -4.78 -11.72
N ASN A 79 -6.76 -4.09 -11.00
CA ASN A 79 -6.91 -4.28 -9.56
C ASN A 79 -7.72 -5.53 -9.18
N VAL A 80 -8.63 -5.99 -10.05
CA VAL A 80 -9.48 -7.15 -9.79
C VAL A 80 -9.02 -8.37 -10.59
N ILE A 81 -9.04 -8.26 -11.92
CA ILE A 81 -8.69 -9.41 -12.78
C ILE A 81 -7.22 -9.76 -12.62
N GLY A 82 -6.31 -8.77 -12.61
CA GLY A 82 -4.90 -9.00 -12.38
C GLY A 82 -4.60 -9.65 -11.02
N ALA A 83 -5.26 -9.20 -9.95
CA ALA A 83 -5.14 -9.80 -8.63
C ALA A 83 -5.66 -11.25 -8.59
N LYS A 84 -6.81 -11.52 -9.26
CA LYS A 84 -7.37 -12.86 -9.40
C LYS A 84 -6.45 -13.80 -10.19
N ASN A 85 -5.92 -13.36 -11.33
CA ASN A 85 -4.99 -14.15 -12.13
C ASN A 85 -3.77 -14.59 -11.31
N LEU A 86 -3.18 -13.66 -10.54
CA LEU A 86 -2.06 -14.01 -9.65
C LEU A 86 -2.47 -15.01 -8.58
N ALA A 87 -3.66 -14.85 -7.96
CA ALA A 87 -4.14 -15.80 -6.96
C ALA A 87 -4.36 -17.21 -7.55
N GLU A 88 -4.92 -17.31 -8.76
CA GLU A 88 -5.11 -18.57 -9.47
C GLU A 88 -3.77 -19.25 -9.78
N VAL A 89 -2.80 -18.49 -10.29
CA VAL A 89 -1.46 -19.02 -10.59
C VAL A 89 -0.69 -19.37 -9.31
N CYS A 90 -0.79 -18.55 -8.26
CA CYS A 90 -0.22 -18.88 -6.95
C CYS A 90 -0.76 -20.20 -6.39
N LYS A 91 -2.07 -20.44 -6.54
CA LYS A 91 -2.71 -21.71 -6.15
C LYS A 91 -2.13 -22.90 -6.92
N GLU A 92 -1.97 -22.76 -8.23
CA GLU A 92 -1.45 -23.84 -9.10
C GLU A 92 -0.01 -24.20 -8.75
N PHE A 93 0.83 -23.21 -8.44
CA PHE A 93 2.24 -23.42 -8.06
C PHE A 93 2.46 -23.56 -6.54
N ASN A 94 1.40 -23.59 -5.73
CA ASN A 94 1.47 -23.63 -4.27
C ASN A 94 2.33 -22.50 -3.68
N THR A 95 2.26 -21.31 -4.28
CA THR A 95 2.98 -20.08 -3.91
C THR A 95 2.15 -19.26 -2.93
N THR A 96 2.73 -18.76 -1.85
CA THR A 96 2.06 -17.81 -0.94
C THR A 96 2.00 -16.41 -1.57
N LEU A 97 0.80 -15.81 -1.63
CA LEU A 97 0.59 -14.49 -2.22
C LEU A 97 0.55 -13.39 -1.15
N LEU A 98 1.43 -12.38 -1.26
CA LEU A 98 1.33 -11.13 -0.52
C LEU A 98 0.78 -10.04 -1.44
N HIS A 99 -0.40 -9.49 -1.15
CA HIS A 99 -1.06 -8.48 -1.97
C HIS A 99 -1.18 -7.15 -1.24
N ILE A 100 -0.81 -6.05 -1.90
CA ILE A 100 -0.91 -4.71 -1.33
C ILE A 100 -2.29 -4.12 -1.64
N SER A 101 -3.03 -3.80 -0.60
CA SER A 101 -4.31 -3.10 -0.66
C SER A 101 -4.23 -1.70 -0.05
N THR A 102 -5.36 -1.08 0.25
CA THR A 102 -5.47 0.34 0.57
C THR A 102 -6.46 0.63 1.70
N ASP A 103 -6.26 1.73 2.39
CA ASP A 103 -7.20 2.36 3.31
C ASP A 103 -8.48 2.89 2.62
N PHE A 104 -8.46 3.11 1.30
CA PHE A 104 -9.61 3.53 0.51
C PHE A 104 -10.74 2.48 0.42
N VAL A 105 -10.55 1.29 0.97
CA VAL A 105 -11.64 0.32 1.15
C VAL A 105 -12.66 0.78 2.20
N PHE A 106 -12.31 1.77 3.02
CA PHE A 106 -13.21 2.37 4.03
C PHE A 106 -13.77 3.72 3.55
N ASP A 107 -14.96 4.09 4.03
CA ASP A 107 -15.63 5.36 3.65
C ASP A 107 -15.01 6.60 4.32
N GLY A 108 -14.28 6.40 5.41
CA GLY A 108 -13.63 7.47 6.15
C GLY A 108 -14.58 8.39 6.92
N ASN A 109 -15.81 7.95 7.17
CA ASN A 109 -16.76 8.74 7.95
C ASN A 109 -16.51 8.55 9.46
N TYR A 110 -15.75 9.49 10.05
CA TYR A 110 -15.34 9.45 11.45
C TYR A 110 -16.53 9.38 12.42
N GLU A 111 -17.63 10.07 12.11
CA GLU A 111 -18.82 10.12 12.98
C GLU A 111 -19.52 8.75 13.09
N ASN A 112 -19.41 7.92 12.06
CA ASN A 112 -20.01 6.58 12.03
C ASN A 112 -19.10 5.50 12.63
N LEU A 113 -17.88 5.86 13.03
CA LEU A 113 -16.94 4.89 13.60
C LEU A 113 -17.36 4.46 15.00
N SER A 114 -17.12 3.18 15.31
CA SER A 114 -17.20 2.70 16.70
C SER A 114 -16.21 3.47 17.60
N PRO A 115 -16.48 3.59 18.93
CA PRO A 115 -15.54 4.23 19.86
C PRO A 115 -14.12 3.65 19.79
N ARG A 116 -13.98 2.33 19.50
CA ARG A 116 -12.69 1.67 19.29
C ARG A 116 -12.00 2.22 18.03
N ALA A 117 -12.70 2.28 16.91
CA ALA A 117 -12.13 2.74 15.66
C ALA A 117 -11.80 4.25 15.69
N GLN A 118 -12.56 5.06 16.42
CA GLN A 118 -12.23 6.47 16.67
C GLN A 118 -10.91 6.63 17.44
N SER A 119 -10.60 5.71 18.37
CA SER A 119 -9.39 5.78 19.20
C SER A 119 -8.16 5.11 18.57
N ARG A 120 -8.34 4.08 17.74
CA ARG A 120 -7.25 3.25 17.20
C ARG A 120 -7.15 3.17 15.69
N GLY A 121 -8.18 3.66 14.96
CA GLY A 121 -8.32 3.48 13.53
C GLY A 121 -9.13 2.24 13.15
N TYR A 122 -9.32 2.05 11.84
CA TYR A 122 -9.97 0.86 11.27
C TYR A 122 -9.11 -0.39 11.49
N ASN A 123 -9.73 -1.46 11.97
CA ASN A 123 -9.09 -2.77 12.01
C ASN A 123 -9.49 -3.60 10.78
N GLU A 124 -8.97 -4.81 10.70
CA GLU A 124 -9.18 -5.72 9.59
C GLU A 124 -10.61 -6.29 9.53
N GLU A 125 -11.36 -6.26 10.65
CA GLU A 125 -12.74 -6.76 10.80
C GLU A 125 -13.80 -5.69 10.56
N ASP A 126 -13.40 -4.39 10.56
CA ASP A 126 -14.33 -3.32 10.26
C ASP A 126 -14.83 -3.45 8.82
N ILE A 127 -16.13 -3.24 8.62
CA ILE A 127 -16.82 -3.47 7.33
C ILE A 127 -16.33 -2.44 6.31
N PRO A 128 -15.73 -2.88 5.18
CA PRO A 128 -15.36 -1.97 4.10
C PRO A 128 -16.57 -1.33 3.43
N ASN A 129 -16.47 -0.05 3.11
CA ASN A 129 -17.50 0.72 2.40
C ASN A 129 -16.86 1.78 1.49
N PRO A 130 -16.18 1.39 0.40
CA PRO A 130 -15.45 2.31 -0.46
C PRO A 130 -16.37 3.31 -1.14
N THR A 131 -15.90 4.55 -1.32
CA THR A 131 -16.70 5.66 -1.87
C THR A 131 -16.34 6.03 -3.30
N GLY A 132 -15.37 5.36 -3.94
CA GLY A 132 -14.91 5.62 -5.30
C GLY A 132 -14.41 4.36 -6.00
N VAL A 133 -14.18 4.46 -7.30
CA VAL A 133 -13.79 3.34 -8.19
C VAL A 133 -12.48 2.67 -7.73
N TYR A 134 -11.49 3.48 -7.32
CA TYR A 134 -10.23 2.93 -6.83
C TYR A 134 -10.41 2.04 -5.61
N GLY A 135 -11.07 2.55 -4.57
CA GLY A 135 -11.33 1.79 -3.35
C GLY A 135 -12.17 0.54 -3.61
N GLN A 136 -13.23 0.66 -4.44
CA GLN A 136 -14.09 -0.45 -4.81
C GLN A 136 -13.31 -1.56 -5.52
N THR A 137 -12.52 -1.21 -6.54
CA THR A 137 -11.74 -2.21 -7.29
C THR A 137 -10.65 -2.87 -6.46
N LYS A 138 -10.03 -2.14 -5.51
CA LYS A 138 -9.09 -2.75 -4.56
C LYS A 138 -9.79 -3.74 -3.63
N LEU A 139 -10.96 -3.40 -3.10
CA LEU A 139 -11.77 -4.31 -2.28
C LEU A 139 -12.22 -5.55 -3.06
N ASP A 140 -12.65 -5.38 -4.32
CA ASP A 140 -13.05 -6.52 -5.15
C ASP A 140 -11.86 -7.43 -5.49
N GLY A 141 -10.65 -6.86 -5.63
CA GLY A 141 -9.40 -7.61 -5.73
C GLY A 141 -9.09 -8.42 -4.47
N GLU A 142 -9.26 -7.83 -3.26
CA GLU A 142 -9.14 -8.56 -1.98
C GLU A 142 -10.07 -9.77 -1.95
N LYS A 143 -11.37 -9.56 -2.27
CA LYS A 143 -12.39 -10.63 -2.30
C LYS A 143 -12.04 -11.71 -3.32
N ALA A 144 -11.58 -11.34 -4.51
CA ALA A 144 -11.17 -12.28 -5.55
C ALA A 144 -10.00 -13.17 -5.09
N ILE A 145 -9.01 -12.61 -4.40
CA ILE A 145 -7.90 -13.37 -3.81
C ILE A 145 -8.41 -14.34 -2.74
N GLN A 146 -9.20 -13.86 -1.77
CA GLN A 146 -9.71 -14.65 -0.66
C GLN A 146 -10.56 -15.84 -1.15
N GLN A 147 -11.36 -15.66 -2.19
CA GLN A 147 -12.20 -16.71 -2.79
C GLN A 147 -11.39 -17.72 -3.61
N THR A 148 -10.18 -17.37 -4.04
CA THR A 148 -9.38 -18.17 -4.98
C THR A 148 -8.31 -19.01 -4.28
N TRP A 149 -7.59 -18.43 -3.33
CA TRP A 149 -6.41 -19.04 -2.74
C TRP A 149 -6.28 -18.74 -1.24
N GLU A 150 -6.18 -19.76 -0.40
CA GLU A 150 -6.10 -19.63 1.05
C GLU A 150 -4.75 -19.10 1.55
N LYS A 151 -3.63 -19.42 0.83
CA LYS A 151 -2.30 -18.96 1.23
C LYS A 151 -2.05 -17.52 0.74
N HIS A 152 -2.67 -16.56 1.43
CA HIS A 152 -2.52 -15.15 1.10
C HIS A 152 -2.37 -14.27 2.33
N PHE A 153 -1.61 -13.19 2.16
CA PHE A 153 -1.53 -12.04 3.06
C PHE A 153 -1.95 -10.80 2.26
N ILE A 154 -3.02 -10.15 2.68
CA ILE A 154 -3.49 -8.89 2.08
C ILE A 154 -3.09 -7.78 3.04
N ILE A 155 -2.25 -6.84 2.60
CA ILE A 155 -1.75 -5.76 3.43
C ILE A 155 -2.41 -4.46 2.99
N ARG A 156 -3.37 -3.95 3.78
CA ARG A 156 -3.95 -2.62 3.59
C ARG A 156 -2.98 -1.59 4.12
N THR A 157 -2.68 -0.57 3.30
CA THR A 157 -1.74 0.50 3.64
C THR A 157 -2.29 1.85 3.21
N SER A 158 -1.71 2.93 3.71
CA SER A 158 -2.14 4.31 3.45
C SER A 158 -0.97 5.23 3.10
N TRP A 159 -1.19 6.24 2.27
CA TRP A 159 -0.29 7.37 2.01
C TRP A 159 1.17 6.97 1.77
N VAL A 160 1.39 5.99 0.90
CA VAL A 160 2.73 5.46 0.62
C VAL A 160 3.62 6.52 -0.02
N TYR A 161 4.77 6.75 0.59
CA TYR A 161 5.80 7.67 0.11
C TYR A 161 7.19 7.04 0.22
N SER A 162 8.14 7.56 -0.56
CA SER A 162 9.54 7.15 -0.50
C SER A 162 10.43 8.11 -1.31
N GLN A 163 11.72 7.88 -1.29
CA GLN A 163 12.68 8.48 -2.22
C GLN A 163 12.48 8.02 -3.68
N PHE A 164 11.68 6.95 -3.91
CA PHE A 164 11.44 6.37 -5.23
C PHE A 164 10.12 6.85 -5.83
N GLY A 165 10.02 6.81 -7.17
CA GLY A 165 8.78 7.12 -7.90
C GLY A 165 8.24 8.54 -7.65
N ASN A 166 6.98 8.74 -7.97
CA ASN A 166 6.23 9.98 -7.71
C ASN A 166 5.34 9.81 -6.48
N ASN A 167 5.35 10.76 -5.57
CA ASN A 167 4.55 10.74 -4.34
C ASN A 167 4.35 12.15 -3.78
N PHE A 168 3.56 12.25 -2.71
CA PHE A 168 3.22 13.52 -2.07
C PHE A 168 4.47 14.28 -1.59
N MET A 169 5.43 13.60 -0.92
CA MET A 169 6.64 14.23 -0.41
C MET A 169 7.43 14.93 -1.53
N LYS A 170 7.70 14.21 -2.64
CA LYS A 170 8.40 14.78 -3.80
C LYS A 170 7.62 15.91 -4.46
N THR A 171 6.29 15.78 -4.53
CA THR A 171 5.42 16.83 -5.06
C THR A 171 5.52 18.10 -4.20
N MET A 172 5.49 17.98 -2.87
CA MET A 172 5.65 19.14 -1.98
C MET A 172 7.00 19.81 -2.16
N LEU A 173 8.10 19.05 -2.17
CA LEU A 173 9.44 19.61 -2.36
C LEU A 173 9.61 20.29 -3.72
N ARG A 174 9.07 19.71 -4.81
CA ARG A 174 9.07 20.34 -6.14
C ARG A 174 8.26 21.63 -6.14
N LEU A 175 7.03 21.61 -5.58
CA LEU A 175 6.20 22.81 -5.53
C LEU A 175 6.85 23.94 -4.72
N ALA A 176 7.58 23.59 -3.65
CA ALA A 176 8.30 24.59 -2.85
C ALA A 176 9.48 25.23 -3.59
N SER A 177 10.04 24.59 -4.61
CA SER A 177 11.05 25.20 -5.48
C SER A 177 10.46 26.10 -6.58
N GLU A 178 9.14 26.01 -6.80
CA GLU A 178 8.44 26.72 -7.89
C GLU A 178 7.53 27.84 -7.39
N ARG A 179 7.22 27.91 -6.07
CA ARG A 179 6.20 28.78 -5.49
C ARG A 179 6.59 29.28 -4.12
N ASP A 180 6.14 30.46 -3.76
CA ASP A 180 6.33 31.05 -2.42
C ASP A 180 5.26 30.62 -1.41
N THR A 181 4.12 30.13 -1.90
CA THR A 181 2.98 29.71 -1.08
C THR A 181 2.39 28.41 -1.60
N ILE A 182 2.10 27.47 -0.69
CA ILE A 182 1.44 26.20 -0.97
C ILE A 182 0.26 26.04 -0.02
N SER A 183 -0.92 25.71 -0.57
CA SER A 183 -2.11 25.37 0.21
C SER A 183 -2.29 23.86 0.26
N VAL A 184 -2.52 23.31 1.46
CA VAL A 184 -2.65 21.86 1.67
C VAL A 184 -3.86 21.56 2.58
N VAL A 185 -4.59 20.50 2.24
CA VAL A 185 -5.78 20.06 2.97
C VAL A 185 -5.41 19.64 4.41
N ASN A 186 -6.19 20.12 5.40
CA ASN A 186 -5.95 19.89 6.82
C ASN A 186 -7.05 19.09 7.54
N ASP A 187 -8.14 18.76 6.86
CA ASP A 187 -9.31 18.04 7.40
C ASP A 187 -9.45 16.59 6.89
N GLN A 188 -8.40 16.05 6.27
CA GLN A 188 -8.26 14.64 5.96
C GLN A 188 -7.15 14.06 6.85
N ILE A 189 -7.52 13.09 7.70
CA ILE A 189 -6.63 12.49 8.69
C ILE A 189 -6.30 11.05 8.29
N GLY A 190 -5.03 10.74 8.25
CA GLY A 190 -4.51 9.42 7.91
C GLY A 190 -3.13 9.20 8.49
N THR A 191 -2.41 8.21 7.97
CA THR A 191 -1.03 7.95 8.38
C THR A 191 -0.13 7.73 7.17
N PRO A 192 0.96 8.51 7.03
CA PRO A 192 1.98 8.24 6.01
C PRO A 192 2.65 6.89 6.22
N THR A 193 2.93 6.18 5.13
CA THR A 193 3.67 4.91 5.13
C THR A 193 4.94 5.04 4.32
N ASN A 194 6.09 4.89 4.96
CA ASN A 194 7.36 4.81 4.25
C ASN A 194 7.46 3.45 3.52
N ALA A 195 7.67 3.48 2.19
CA ALA A 195 7.72 2.27 1.38
C ALA A 195 8.87 1.32 1.77
N VAL A 196 9.97 1.84 2.31
CA VAL A 196 11.08 0.99 2.80
C VAL A 196 10.69 0.26 4.08
N ASP A 197 9.92 0.90 4.98
CA ASP A 197 9.42 0.24 6.18
C ASP A 197 8.37 -0.81 5.82
N LEU A 198 7.46 -0.52 4.89
CA LEU A 198 6.51 -1.52 4.36
C LEU A 198 7.25 -2.70 3.72
N ALA A 199 8.28 -2.44 2.90
CA ALA A 199 9.09 -3.50 2.28
C ALA A 199 9.74 -4.43 3.32
N LYS A 200 10.31 -3.87 4.41
CA LYS A 200 10.87 -4.65 5.52
C LYS A 200 9.83 -5.53 6.21
N VAL A 201 8.62 -5.00 6.40
CA VAL A 201 7.52 -5.75 7.01
C VAL A 201 7.06 -6.90 6.13
N LEU A 202 6.95 -6.71 4.80
CA LEU A 202 6.64 -7.79 3.87
C LEU A 202 7.68 -8.92 3.93
N VAL A 203 8.97 -8.58 3.98
CA VAL A 203 10.03 -9.58 4.14
C VAL A 203 9.94 -10.25 5.52
N LYS A 204 9.65 -9.52 6.59
CA LYS A 204 9.45 -10.09 7.93
C LYS A 204 8.29 -11.09 7.96
N ILE A 205 7.16 -10.79 7.30
CA ILE A 205 6.02 -11.72 7.16
C ILE A 205 6.49 -13.00 6.48
N ILE A 206 7.17 -12.89 5.32
CA ILE A 206 7.69 -14.04 4.56
C ILE A 206 8.62 -14.90 5.40
N LEU A 207 9.57 -14.29 6.11
CA LEU A 207 10.53 -15.04 6.92
C LEU A 207 9.87 -15.73 8.12
N THR A 208 8.84 -15.11 8.70
CA THR A 208 8.07 -15.68 9.83
C THR A 208 7.18 -16.83 9.35
N ASP A 209 6.44 -16.63 8.24
CA ASP A 209 5.57 -17.65 7.64
C ASP A 209 6.35 -18.89 7.22
N ASN A 210 7.50 -18.69 6.57
CA ASN A 210 8.38 -19.80 6.13
C ASN A 210 8.89 -20.68 7.29
N GLN A 211 8.95 -20.15 8.51
CA GLN A 211 9.35 -20.90 9.70
C GLN A 211 8.19 -21.70 10.32
N GLN A 212 6.95 -21.23 10.19
CA GLN A 212 5.78 -21.81 10.87
C GLN A 212 5.09 -22.91 10.07
N LEU A 213 5.22 -22.93 8.74
CA LEU A 213 4.65 -23.94 7.82
C LEU A 213 3.12 -24.16 7.95
N THR A 214 2.37 -23.20 8.48
CA THR A 214 0.91 -23.27 8.67
C THR A 214 0.22 -22.13 7.94
N THR A 215 -1.06 -22.32 7.56
CA THR A 215 -1.91 -21.27 6.98
C THR A 215 -2.63 -20.42 8.04
N ASP A 216 -2.38 -20.67 9.32
CA ASP A 216 -3.13 -20.06 10.43
C ASP A 216 -3.00 -18.54 10.48
N ASN A 217 -1.90 -18.01 9.94
CA ASN A 217 -1.64 -16.58 9.90
C ASN A 217 -2.05 -15.91 8.58
N CYS A 218 -2.56 -16.68 7.60
CA CYS A 218 -3.06 -16.09 6.35
C CYS A 218 -4.26 -15.16 6.59
N GLY A 219 -4.41 -14.13 5.75
CA GLY A 219 -5.54 -13.21 5.83
C GLY A 219 -5.19 -11.74 5.62
N ILE A 220 -6.06 -10.86 6.09
CA ILE A 220 -5.92 -9.40 5.95
C ILE A 220 -5.17 -8.83 7.15
N TYR A 221 -4.30 -7.87 6.88
CA TYR A 221 -3.52 -7.10 7.84
C TYR A 221 -3.47 -5.64 7.46
N ASN A 222 -3.40 -4.77 8.45
CA ASN A 222 -3.18 -3.35 8.26
C ASN A 222 -1.73 -2.99 8.55
N PHE A 223 -1.12 -2.15 7.71
CA PHE A 223 0.19 -1.57 7.98
C PHE A 223 0.28 -0.11 7.51
N SER A 224 0.68 0.75 8.40
CA SER A 224 1.22 2.10 8.16
C SER A 224 2.27 2.39 9.23
N ASN A 225 3.02 3.49 9.13
CA ASN A 225 3.81 3.94 10.27
C ASN A 225 2.91 4.33 11.45
N GLU A 226 3.44 4.52 12.66
CA GLU A 226 2.68 4.93 13.83
C GLU A 226 2.33 6.41 13.81
N GLY A 227 1.28 6.75 14.56
CA GLY A 227 0.74 8.12 14.64
C GLY A 227 -0.33 8.38 13.59
N GLN A 228 -0.76 9.63 13.54
CA GLN A 228 -1.72 10.15 12.56
C GLN A 228 -1.43 11.62 12.30
N CYS A 229 -1.79 12.11 11.13
CA CYS A 229 -1.64 13.53 10.79
C CYS A 229 -2.60 13.90 9.64
N SER A 230 -2.79 15.21 9.42
CA SER A 230 -3.39 15.71 8.18
C SER A 230 -2.34 15.76 7.05
N TRP A 231 -2.80 15.94 5.80
CA TRP A 231 -1.88 16.22 4.69
C TRP A 231 -1.08 17.52 4.92
N TYR A 232 -1.70 18.51 5.58
CA TYR A 232 -1.03 19.73 5.98
C TYR A 232 0.11 19.47 6.98
N ASP A 233 -0.14 18.67 8.02
CA ASP A 233 0.89 18.32 9.01
C ASP A 233 2.02 17.53 8.37
N PHE A 234 1.68 16.61 7.47
CA PHE A 234 2.68 15.85 6.72
C PHE A 234 3.55 16.76 5.85
N ALA A 235 2.95 17.70 5.10
CA ALA A 235 3.70 18.70 4.33
C ALA A 235 4.60 19.56 5.22
N LYS A 236 4.09 20.03 6.36
CA LYS A 236 4.86 20.81 7.34
C LYS A 236 6.10 20.09 7.84
N GLU A 237 5.98 18.80 8.17
CA GLU A 237 7.11 18.00 8.63
C GLU A 237 8.09 17.70 7.49
N ILE A 238 7.61 17.45 6.26
CA ILE A 238 8.46 17.31 5.07
C ILE A 238 9.35 18.55 4.90
N PHE A 239 8.78 19.76 4.94
CA PHE A 239 9.53 20.99 4.78
C PHE A 239 10.51 21.22 5.91
N LYS A 240 10.10 20.98 7.16
CA LYS A 240 10.96 21.10 8.34
C LYS A 240 12.19 20.17 8.25
N GLN A 241 12.00 18.88 7.94
CA GLN A 241 13.10 17.93 7.83
C GLN A 241 14.01 18.16 6.63
N SER A 242 13.46 18.76 5.56
CA SER A 242 14.22 19.13 4.35
C SER A 242 14.86 20.53 4.43
N ASN A 243 14.73 21.26 5.56
CA ASN A 243 15.19 22.64 5.74
C ASN A 243 14.65 23.61 4.67
N VAL A 244 13.40 23.38 4.23
CA VAL A 244 12.70 24.22 3.25
C VAL A 244 11.82 25.22 3.97
N SER A 245 12.01 26.52 3.70
CA SER A 245 11.14 27.60 4.21
C SER A 245 10.12 27.99 3.13
N ILE A 246 8.84 27.85 3.44
CA ILE A 246 7.72 28.14 2.54
C ILE A 246 6.50 28.64 3.31
N ASN A 247 5.69 29.51 2.72
CA ASN A 247 4.41 29.89 3.28
C ASN A 247 3.38 28.77 3.06
N LEU A 248 3.21 27.89 4.05
CA LEU A 248 2.30 26.76 4.01
C LEU A 248 0.93 27.16 4.61
N GLN A 249 -0.15 27.05 3.83
CA GLN A 249 -1.51 27.44 4.22
C GLN A 249 -2.40 26.20 4.39
N PRO A 250 -3.08 26.01 5.55
CA PRO A 250 -4.09 24.97 5.70
C PRO A 250 -5.37 25.38 4.97
N ILE A 251 -5.99 24.44 4.26
CA ILE A 251 -7.29 24.64 3.60
C ILE A 251 -8.21 23.44 3.89
N PRO A 252 -9.54 23.64 3.91
CA PRO A 252 -10.47 22.52 3.99
C PRO A 252 -10.56 21.76 2.66
N THR A 253 -10.99 20.50 2.70
CA THR A 253 -11.22 19.66 1.51
C THR A 253 -12.14 20.33 0.48
N THR A 254 -13.14 21.10 0.94
CA THR A 254 -14.06 21.84 0.07
C THR A 254 -13.37 22.88 -0.82
N SER A 255 -12.19 23.37 -0.42
CA SER A 255 -11.39 24.31 -1.21
C SER A 255 -10.47 23.62 -2.23
N PHE A 256 -10.40 22.28 -2.20
CA PHE A 256 -9.59 21.48 -3.13
C PHE A 256 -10.41 20.31 -3.71
N PRO A 257 -11.40 20.62 -4.57
CA PRO A 257 -12.25 19.59 -5.17
C PRO A 257 -11.42 18.64 -6.06
N THR A 258 -11.67 17.34 -5.95
CA THR A 258 -11.01 16.28 -6.71
C THR A 258 -12.05 15.34 -7.30
N PRO A 259 -11.76 14.68 -8.47
CA PRO A 259 -12.68 13.72 -9.08
C PRO A 259 -13.07 12.58 -8.14
N ALA A 260 -12.12 11.98 -7.47
CA ALA A 260 -12.38 10.95 -6.47
C ALA A 260 -12.63 11.57 -5.09
N LYS A 261 -13.66 11.09 -4.40
CA LYS A 261 -13.90 11.43 -3.00
C LYS A 261 -12.83 10.78 -2.13
N ARG A 262 -12.17 11.58 -1.29
CA ARG A 262 -11.17 11.09 -0.33
C ARG A 262 -11.80 10.91 1.05
N PRO A 263 -11.41 9.83 1.78
CA PRO A 263 -11.87 9.65 3.15
C PRO A 263 -11.38 10.81 4.04
N SER A 264 -12.25 11.30 4.90
CA SER A 264 -11.88 12.33 5.90
C SER A 264 -11.04 11.72 7.05
N TYR A 265 -11.16 10.40 7.26
CA TYR A 265 -10.40 9.66 8.24
C TYR A 265 -10.03 8.28 7.71
N SER A 266 -8.74 7.94 7.69
CA SER A 266 -8.26 6.66 7.15
C SER A 266 -7.14 6.02 7.99
N VAL A 267 -7.10 6.33 9.28
CA VAL A 267 -6.12 5.72 10.20
C VAL A 267 -6.41 4.23 10.33
N LEU A 268 -5.37 3.41 10.22
CA LEU A 268 -5.43 1.96 10.32
C LEU A 268 -4.93 1.47 11.69
N ASP A 269 -5.64 0.53 12.32
CA ASP A 269 -5.16 -0.18 13.52
C ASP A 269 -4.15 -1.27 13.11
N LYS A 270 -2.94 -1.20 13.65
CA LYS A 270 -1.81 -2.10 13.34
C LYS A 270 -1.61 -3.17 14.43
N SER A 271 -2.55 -3.32 15.35
CA SER A 271 -2.39 -4.23 16.50
C SER A 271 -2.22 -5.69 16.07
N LYS A 272 -2.97 -6.14 15.06
CA LYS A 272 -2.92 -7.50 14.53
C LYS A 272 -1.53 -7.85 13.97
N ILE A 273 -0.99 -7.04 13.07
CA ILE A 273 0.31 -7.31 12.43
C ILE A 273 1.45 -7.29 13.44
N LYS A 274 1.40 -6.39 14.45
CA LYS A 274 2.37 -6.35 15.55
C LYS A 274 2.33 -7.63 16.37
N THR A 275 1.14 -8.09 16.75
CA THR A 275 0.96 -9.27 17.60
C THR A 275 1.40 -10.55 16.87
N VAL A 276 0.98 -10.71 15.61
CA VAL A 276 1.21 -11.95 14.85
C VAL A 276 2.67 -12.07 14.41
N PHE A 277 3.28 -10.99 13.91
CA PHE A 277 4.62 -11.04 13.30
C PHE A 277 5.71 -10.39 14.15
N GLY A 278 5.40 -9.89 15.34
CA GLY A 278 6.38 -9.20 16.19
C GLY A 278 7.00 -7.98 15.49
N VAL A 279 6.17 -7.21 14.76
CA VAL A 279 6.64 -6.04 14.01
C VAL A 279 6.72 -4.84 14.94
N GLU A 280 7.88 -4.20 15.00
CA GLU A 280 8.05 -2.88 15.60
C GLU A 280 7.85 -1.81 14.52
N ILE A 281 6.92 -0.89 14.76
CA ILE A 281 6.55 0.15 13.79
C ILE A 281 7.00 1.51 14.30
N LYS A 282 7.83 2.19 13.52
CA LYS A 282 8.29 3.56 13.84
C LYS A 282 7.18 4.57 13.64
N LYS A 283 7.26 5.69 14.35
CA LYS A 283 6.42 6.85 14.06
C LYS A 283 6.70 7.36 12.65
N TRP A 284 5.66 7.91 12.00
CA TRP A 284 5.79 8.40 10.63
C TRP A 284 6.83 9.54 10.51
N GLU A 285 6.97 10.38 11.55
CA GLU A 285 7.97 11.45 11.59
C GLU A 285 9.41 10.90 11.62
N GLU A 286 9.63 9.78 12.33
CA GLU A 286 10.95 9.13 12.42
C GLU A 286 11.31 8.40 11.11
N SER A 287 10.32 7.97 10.37
CA SER A 287 10.49 7.29 9.07
C SER A 287 10.62 8.26 7.91
N LEU A 288 10.21 9.51 8.09
CA LEU A 288 10.39 10.58 7.11
C LEU A 288 11.85 11.00 7.11
N LYS A 289 12.57 10.62 6.06
CA LYS A 289 13.95 11.04 5.84
C LYS A 289 14.01 12.02 4.68
N PRO A 290 14.77 13.11 4.81
CA PRO A 290 15.03 14.01 3.69
C PRO A 290 15.62 13.22 2.50
N ILE A 291 15.29 13.67 1.28
CA ILE A 291 15.86 13.13 0.02
C ILE A 291 17.13 13.89 -0.30
#